data_a1d0111afbc5a6ce121e17a458f9e442
#
_entry.id   a1d0111afbc5a6ce121e17a458f9e442
#
_cell.length_a   1.000
_cell.length_b   1.000
_cell.length_c   1.000
_cell.angle_alpha   90.00
_cell.angle_beta   90.00
_cell.angle_gamma   90.00
#
_symmetry.space_group_name_H-M   'P 1'
#
loop_
_entity.id
_entity.type
_entity.pdbx_description
1 polymer ?
#
loop_
_entity_poly.entity_id
_entity_poly.type
_entity_poly.pdbx_seq_one_letter_code
_entity_poly.pdbx_strand_id
1 'polypeptide(L)'
;LAFEGLDNAADLKSGLIIVVNDNDQSIAENHGGIYGALAELRATRGATPSNIFRAMGFAYRYLEEGNDVTALVAALEELRGTDRPVVLHIHTTKGAGYAPAERAPELWHHVGPFDLETGEKRKLISGDVPRDGYADITARHLLERMARDPRVVAITAGMPYVLGFTPERRAQAGAQFVDVGIAEEHAVTFSAALAAGGATPVFGAYGAFLQRAYDELWHDLCLNSAPATIID
;
A
#
# COMPACT_ATOMS: atom_id res chain seq x y z
N LEU A 1 -5.49 -4.70 -4.48
CA LEU A 1 -6.12 -5.98 -4.16
C LEU A 1 -7.18 -6.32 -5.16
N ALA A 2 -7.08 -7.48 -5.80
CA ALA A 2 -8.02 -7.95 -6.80
C ALA A 2 -9.24 -8.59 -6.10
N PHE A 3 -10.14 -7.76 -5.54
CA PHE A 3 -11.36 -8.27 -4.90
C PHE A 3 -12.25 -9.04 -5.88
N GLU A 4 -12.35 -8.59 -7.13
CA GLU A 4 -13.06 -9.31 -8.18
C GLU A 4 -12.47 -10.72 -8.41
N GLY A 5 -11.14 -10.81 -8.41
CA GLY A 5 -10.45 -12.10 -8.53
C GLY A 5 -10.67 -13.02 -7.33
N LEU A 6 -10.73 -12.45 -6.11
CA LEU A 6 -11.05 -13.22 -4.89
C LEU A 6 -12.51 -13.70 -4.93
N ASP A 7 -13.45 -12.84 -5.29
CA ASP A 7 -14.86 -13.20 -5.41
C ASP A 7 -15.06 -14.33 -6.41
N ASN A 8 -14.48 -14.21 -7.59
CA ASN A 8 -14.52 -15.27 -8.60
C ASN A 8 -13.84 -16.57 -8.12
N ALA A 9 -12.67 -16.46 -7.47
CA ALA A 9 -11.92 -17.61 -6.96
C ALA A 9 -12.69 -18.36 -5.86
N ALA A 10 -13.48 -17.69 -5.05
CA ALA A 10 -14.28 -18.30 -3.99
C ALA A 10 -15.34 -19.28 -4.51
N ASP A 11 -15.86 -19.04 -5.74
CA ASP A 11 -16.88 -19.89 -6.37
C ASP A 11 -16.27 -21.07 -7.17
N LEU A 12 -14.95 -21.13 -7.30
CA LEU A 12 -14.29 -22.20 -8.01
C LEU A 12 -14.38 -23.54 -7.25
N LYS A 13 -14.73 -24.59 -7.97
CA LYS A 13 -14.66 -25.99 -7.47
C LYS A 13 -13.27 -26.55 -7.76
N SER A 14 -12.26 -26.02 -7.10
CA SER A 14 -10.86 -26.37 -7.35
C SER A 14 -10.04 -26.33 -6.07
N GLY A 15 -8.91 -27.02 -6.06
CA GLY A 15 -7.94 -26.99 -4.96
C GLY A 15 -7.03 -25.76 -4.99
N LEU A 16 -7.55 -24.57 -5.31
CA LEU A 16 -6.77 -23.34 -5.33
C LEU A 16 -6.35 -22.92 -3.92
N ILE A 17 -5.05 -22.72 -3.73
CA ILE A 17 -4.49 -22.15 -2.50
C ILE A 17 -4.10 -20.70 -2.76
N ILE A 18 -4.71 -19.77 -2.04
CA ILE A 18 -4.39 -18.35 -2.08
C ILE A 18 -3.58 -18.01 -0.83
N VAL A 19 -2.32 -17.63 -1.01
CA VAL A 19 -1.46 -17.19 0.09
C VAL A 19 -1.64 -15.70 0.32
N VAL A 20 -2.15 -15.32 1.48
CA VAL A 20 -2.21 -13.94 1.94
C VAL A 20 -1.00 -13.70 2.85
N ASN A 21 0.01 -13.03 2.30
CA ASN A 21 1.18 -12.60 3.05
C ASN A 21 0.88 -11.28 3.78
N ASP A 22 0.60 -11.38 5.06
CA ASP A 22 0.26 -10.25 5.93
C ASP A 22 1.45 -9.89 6.82
N ASN A 23 2.09 -8.79 6.55
CA ASN A 23 3.21 -8.24 7.32
C ASN A 23 2.90 -6.89 7.96
N ASP A 24 1.61 -6.53 8.04
CA ASP A 24 1.11 -5.28 8.60
C ASP A 24 1.63 -3.99 7.93
N GLN A 25 2.18 -4.10 6.73
CA GLN A 25 2.75 -2.99 5.99
C GLN A 25 2.34 -3.04 4.51
N SER A 26 2.15 -1.85 3.94
CA SER A 26 2.23 -1.60 2.49
C SER A 26 3.67 -1.18 2.13
N ILE A 27 3.85 -0.15 1.31
CA ILE A 27 5.13 0.56 1.20
C ILE A 27 5.37 1.31 2.50
N ALA A 28 4.44 2.21 2.87
CA ALA A 28 4.32 2.87 4.17
C ALA A 28 3.31 2.12 5.06
N GLU A 29 2.69 2.81 6.01
CA GLU A 29 1.60 2.27 6.84
C GLU A 29 0.37 1.89 5.98
N ASN A 30 -0.40 0.93 6.48
CA ASN A 30 -1.62 0.48 5.81
C ASN A 30 -2.78 1.47 6.03
N HIS A 31 -3.56 1.70 4.96
CA HIS A 31 -4.78 2.50 5.00
C HIS A 31 -5.97 1.71 4.45
N GLY A 32 -7.14 1.85 5.11
CA GLY A 32 -8.38 1.21 4.70
C GLY A 32 -8.90 0.16 5.68
N GLY A 33 -10.21 -0.08 5.65
CA GLY A 33 -10.92 -0.91 6.62
C GLY A 33 -10.51 -2.39 6.64
N ILE A 34 -10.02 -2.92 5.53
CA ILE A 34 -9.57 -4.32 5.46
C ILE A 34 -8.39 -4.60 6.40
N TYR A 35 -7.52 -3.63 6.63
CA TYR A 35 -6.35 -3.81 7.48
C TYR A 35 -6.72 -3.95 8.96
N GLY A 36 -7.82 -3.33 9.39
CA GLY A 36 -8.42 -3.58 10.70
C GLY A 36 -8.89 -5.03 10.85
N ALA A 37 -9.55 -5.59 9.82
CA ALA A 37 -9.96 -6.98 9.81
C ALA A 37 -8.77 -7.95 9.79
N LEU A 38 -7.70 -7.64 9.04
CA LEU A 38 -6.47 -8.44 9.06
C LEU A 38 -5.77 -8.37 10.43
N ALA A 39 -5.71 -7.21 11.06
CA ALA A 39 -5.17 -7.05 12.41
C ALA A 39 -5.94 -7.89 13.44
N GLU A 40 -7.27 -7.95 13.36
CA GLU A 40 -8.09 -8.81 14.20
C GLU A 40 -7.82 -10.30 13.93
N LEU A 41 -7.65 -10.68 12.67
CA LEU A 41 -7.28 -12.05 12.31
C LEU A 41 -5.91 -12.44 12.87
N ARG A 42 -4.92 -11.55 12.83
CA ARG A 42 -3.61 -11.79 13.47
C ARG A 42 -3.76 -11.93 14.99
N ALA A 43 -4.40 -10.97 15.65
CA ALA A 43 -4.58 -10.94 17.10
C ALA A 43 -5.29 -12.19 17.65
N THR A 44 -6.23 -12.73 16.88
CA THR A 44 -7.02 -13.93 17.25
C THR A 44 -6.47 -15.21 16.64
N ARG A 45 -5.34 -15.17 15.94
CA ARG A 45 -4.79 -16.30 15.16
C ARG A 45 -5.82 -16.96 14.25
N GLY A 46 -6.65 -16.11 13.62
CA GLY A 46 -7.71 -16.53 12.72
C GLY A 46 -8.99 -17.03 13.37
N ALA A 47 -9.11 -16.96 14.69
CA ALA A 47 -10.27 -17.49 15.43
C ALA A 47 -11.48 -16.54 15.49
N THR A 48 -11.33 -15.27 15.06
CA THR A 48 -12.45 -14.32 15.07
C THR A 48 -13.62 -14.81 14.21
N PRO A 49 -14.88 -14.60 14.65
CA PRO A 49 -16.05 -14.85 13.82
C PRO A 49 -16.13 -13.87 12.62
N SER A 50 -15.53 -12.69 12.73
CA SER A 50 -15.50 -11.65 11.68
C SER A 50 -14.39 -11.92 10.66
N ASN A 51 -14.40 -13.09 10.04
CA ASN A 51 -13.38 -13.48 9.06
C ASN A 51 -13.88 -13.21 7.64
N ILE A 52 -13.34 -12.18 7.00
CA ILE A 52 -13.70 -11.74 5.64
C ILE A 52 -13.55 -12.86 4.60
N PHE A 53 -12.50 -13.68 4.70
CA PHE A 53 -12.26 -14.76 3.74
C PHE A 53 -13.30 -15.87 3.88
N ARG A 54 -13.68 -16.22 5.11
CA ARG A 54 -14.76 -17.17 5.36
C ARG A 54 -16.11 -16.62 4.91
N ALA A 55 -16.34 -15.31 5.09
CA ALA A 55 -17.56 -14.65 4.62
C ALA A 55 -17.69 -14.69 3.09
N MET A 56 -16.57 -14.68 2.37
CA MET A 56 -16.53 -14.85 0.91
C MET A 56 -16.68 -16.33 0.47
N GLY A 57 -16.63 -17.29 1.39
CA GLY A 57 -16.80 -18.73 1.07
C GLY A 57 -15.51 -19.57 1.08
N PHE A 58 -14.36 -18.97 1.33
CA PHE A 58 -13.11 -19.72 1.40
C PHE A 58 -13.01 -20.63 2.62
N ALA A 59 -12.35 -21.78 2.46
CA ALA A 59 -11.67 -22.41 3.57
C ALA A 59 -10.54 -21.50 4.05
N TYR A 60 -10.21 -21.53 5.34
CA TYR A 60 -9.25 -20.59 5.90
C TYR A 60 -8.30 -21.28 6.88
N ARG A 61 -7.01 -21.05 6.67
CA ARG A 61 -5.92 -21.51 7.53
C ARG A 61 -5.02 -20.33 7.89
N TYR A 62 -4.78 -20.10 9.17
CA TYR A 62 -3.84 -19.10 9.66
C TYR A 62 -2.51 -19.75 10.05
N LEU A 63 -1.39 -19.09 9.72
CA LEU A 63 -0.04 -19.48 10.13
C LEU A 63 0.68 -18.29 10.73
N GLU A 64 1.02 -18.37 12.02
CA GLU A 64 1.73 -17.31 12.74
C GLU A 64 3.19 -17.20 12.29
N GLU A 65 3.85 -18.34 12.11
CA GLU A 65 5.28 -18.42 11.80
C GLU A 65 5.54 -18.34 10.29
N GLY A 66 5.01 -17.29 9.62
CA GLY A 66 5.07 -17.13 8.16
C GLY A 66 6.47 -16.89 7.59
N ASN A 67 7.47 -16.53 8.41
CA ASN A 67 8.86 -16.47 7.99
C ASN A 67 9.62 -17.80 8.19
N ASP A 68 9.03 -18.82 8.82
CA ASP A 68 9.63 -20.14 8.97
C ASP A 68 9.28 -21.02 7.76
N VAL A 69 10.30 -21.37 6.97
CA VAL A 69 10.14 -22.19 5.76
C VAL A 69 9.62 -23.59 6.11
N THR A 70 10.03 -24.17 7.25
CA THR A 70 9.56 -25.50 7.67
C THR A 70 8.07 -25.48 8.00
N ALA A 71 7.62 -24.45 8.72
CA ALA A 71 6.21 -24.25 9.05
C ALA A 71 5.36 -24.00 7.78
N LEU A 72 5.89 -23.21 6.83
CA LEU A 72 5.23 -22.97 5.54
C LEU A 72 5.07 -24.26 4.72
N VAL A 73 6.12 -25.07 4.61
CA VAL A 73 6.06 -26.35 3.90
C VAL A 73 5.02 -27.26 4.55
N ALA A 74 5.02 -27.39 5.87
CA ALA A 74 4.03 -28.20 6.58
C ALA A 74 2.60 -27.73 6.35
N ALA A 75 2.35 -26.39 6.38
CA ALA A 75 1.04 -25.84 6.11
C ALA A 75 0.57 -26.08 4.66
N LEU A 76 1.46 -25.97 3.68
CA LEU A 76 1.15 -26.27 2.29
C LEU A 76 0.91 -27.76 2.04
N GLU A 77 1.64 -28.63 2.71
CA GLU A 77 1.41 -30.09 2.67
C GLU A 77 0.06 -30.47 3.29
N GLU A 78 -0.33 -29.84 4.41
CA GLU A 78 -1.65 -29.99 5.03
C GLU A 78 -2.78 -29.64 4.06
N LEU A 79 -2.58 -28.62 3.24
CA LEU A 79 -3.56 -28.14 2.26
C LEU A 79 -3.48 -28.87 0.92
N ARG A 80 -2.50 -29.72 0.72
CA ARG A 80 -2.33 -30.48 -0.51
C ARG A 80 -3.52 -31.38 -0.79
N GLY A 81 -4.08 -31.25 -1.98
CA GLY A 81 -5.24 -32.04 -2.39
C GLY A 81 -6.57 -31.55 -1.83
N THR A 82 -6.63 -30.32 -1.31
CA THR A 82 -7.94 -29.69 -1.03
C THR A 82 -8.81 -29.68 -2.29
N ASP A 83 -10.11 -29.88 -2.12
CA ASP A 83 -11.12 -29.90 -3.21
C ASP A 83 -11.88 -28.57 -3.35
N ARG A 84 -11.57 -27.60 -2.52
CA ARG A 84 -12.17 -26.27 -2.49
C ARG A 84 -11.13 -25.17 -2.29
N PRO A 85 -11.42 -23.94 -2.74
CA PRO A 85 -10.52 -22.82 -2.55
C PRO A 85 -10.24 -22.54 -1.08
N VAL A 86 -8.97 -22.32 -0.76
CA VAL A 86 -8.51 -22.05 0.60
C VAL A 86 -7.60 -20.84 0.64
N VAL A 87 -7.79 -20.00 1.65
CA VAL A 87 -6.87 -18.91 1.99
C VAL A 87 -5.91 -19.40 3.08
N LEU A 88 -4.63 -19.45 2.75
CA LEU A 88 -3.54 -19.58 3.70
C LEU A 88 -3.06 -18.17 4.08
N HIS A 89 -3.48 -17.70 5.24
CA HIS A 89 -3.10 -16.40 5.76
C HIS A 89 -1.84 -16.57 6.62
N ILE A 90 -0.72 -16.07 6.13
CA ILE A 90 0.57 -16.14 6.84
C ILE A 90 0.91 -14.78 7.44
N HIS A 91 1.31 -14.78 8.70
CA HIS A 91 1.86 -13.61 9.37
C HIS A 91 3.38 -13.59 9.20
N THR A 92 3.90 -12.51 8.64
CA THR A 92 5.34 -12.33 8.40
C THR A 92 5.82 -11.01 8.97
N THR A 93 7.12 -10.90 9.18
CA THR A 93 7.78 -9.65 9.55
C THR A 93 8.43 -9.05 8.32
N LYS A 94 8.02 -7.83 7.93
CA LYS A 94 8.67 -7.11 6.83
C LYS A 94 10.11 -6.77 7.19
N GLY A 95 11.06 -7.16 6.34
CA GLY A 95 12.50 -6.98 6.58
C GLY A 95 13.14 -8.08 7.44
N ALA A 96 12.42 -9.19 7.72
CA ALA A 96 12.89 -10.28 8.55
C ALA A 96 14.30 -10.75 8.20
N GLY A 97 15.15 -10.92 9.21
CA GLY A 97 16.54 -11.34 9.09
C GLY A 97 17.54 -10.20 8.92
N TYR A 98 17.08 -8.95 8.81
CA TYR A 98 17.96 -7.78 8.76
C TYR A 98 17.48 -6.67 9.70
N ALA A 99 18.10 -6.56 10.86
CA ALA A 99 17.65 -5.66 11.93
C ALA A 99 17.43 -4.19 11.53
N PRO A 100 18.22 -3.55 10.64
CA PRO A 100 17.90 -2.22 10.15
C PRO A 100 16.58 -2.14 9.37
N ALA A 101 16.25 -3.17 8.58
CA ALA A 101 15.00 -3.21 7.82
C ALA A 101 13.79 -3.50 8.71
N GLU A 102 13.94 -4.37 9.72
CA GLU A 102 12.89 -4.64 10.69
C GLU A 102 12.51 -3.41 11.51
N ARG A 103 13.51 -2.57 11.87
CA ARG A 103 13.28 -1.34 12.63
C ARG A 103 12.66 -0.20 11.82
N ALA A 104 12.83 -0.19 10.51
CA ALA A 104 12.37 0.89 9.64
C ALA A 104 11.85 0.36 8.29
N PRO A 105 10.80 -0.50 8.29
CA PRO A 105 10.37 -1.27 7.12
C PRO A 105 9.94 -0.40 5.93
N GLU A 106 9.42 0.80 6.17
CA GLU A 106 9.07 1.77 5.15
C GLU A 106 10.31 2.24 4.36
N LEU A 107 11.39 2.61 5.08
CA LEU A 107 12.63 3.11 4.49
C LEU A 107 13.41 2.02 3.73
N TRP A 108 13.13 0.75 4.02
CA TRP A 108 13.78 -0.42 3.44
C TRP A 108 12.92 -1.15 2.40
N HIS A 109 11.72 -0.62 2.08
CA HIS A 109 10.88 -1.21 1.05
C HIS A 109 11.57 -1.19 -0.33
N HIS A 110 12.21 -0.06 -0.67
CA HIS A 110 13.06 0.09 -1.85
C HIS A 110 14.30 0.88 -1.48
N VAL A 111 15.45 0.24 -1.53
CA VAL A 111 16.71 0.84 -1.12
C VAL A 111 17.78 0.65 -2.18
N GLY A 112 18.58 1.71 -2.44
CA GLY A 112 19.76 1.64 -3.28
C GLY A 112 20.89 0.85 -2.59
N PRO A 113 22.12 0.80 -3.19
CA PRO A 113 23.25 0.13 -2.59
C PRO A 113 23.55 0.65 -1.17
N PHE A 114 23.82 -0.26 -0.26
CA PHE A 114 24.13 0.05 1.13
C PHE A 114 25.25 -0.85 1.67
N ASP A 115 25.82 -0.51 2.80
CA ASP A 115 26.75 -1.35 3.53
C ASP A 115 25.98 -2.36 4.38
N LEU A 116 26.29 -3.64 4.22
CA LEU A 116 25.53 -4.71 4.86
C LEU A 116 25.71 -4.74 6.39
N GLU A 117 26.90 -4.34 6.89
CA GLU A 117 27.21 -4.40 8.32
C GLU A 117 26.60 -3.19 9.06
N THR A 118 26.68 -2.00 8.47
CA THR A 118 26.24 -0.76 9.10
C THR A 118 24.81 -0.36 8.73
N GLY A 119 24.30 -0.80 7.58
CA GLY A 119 23.04 -0.35 7.00
C GLY A 119 23.16 1.04 6.35
N GLU A 120 24.33 1.64 6.29
CA GLU A 120 24.52 2.95 5.68
C GLU A 120 24.33 2.92 4.17
N LYS A 121 23.51 3.82 3.66
CA LYS A 121 23.28 3.95 2.20
C LYS A 121 24.54 4.49 1.53
N ARG A 122 25.01 3.80 0.49
CA ARG A 122 26.13 4.25 -0.33
C ARG A 122 25.67 5.36 -1.26
N LYS A 123 26.38 6.50 -1.26
CA LYS A 123 26.16 7.56 -2.24
C LYS A 123 26.60 7.05 -3.62
N LEU A 124 25.69 7.03 -4.57
CA LEU A 124 25.98 6.62 -5.98
C LEU A 124 26.75 7.67 -6.77
N ILE A 125 26.79 8.92 -6.29
CA ILE A 125 27.44 10.05 -6.96
C ILE A 125 28.33 10.74 -5.95
N SER A 126 29.61 10.84 -6.25
CA SER A 126 30.57 11.68 -5.50
C SER A 126 30.34 13.15 -5.85
N GLY A 127 29.78 13.89 -4.92
CA GLY A 127 29.61 15.35 -5.03
C GLY A 127 28.82 15.87 -3.83
N ASP A 128 29.39 16.83 -3.13
CA ASP A 128 28.86 17.37 -1.86
C ASP A 128 27.74 18.42 -2.05
N VAL A 129 27.04 18.43 -3.17
CA VAL A 129 25.91 19.34 -3.34
C VAL A 129 24.64 18.57 -3.00
N PRO A 130 23.97 18.89 -1.87
CA PRO A 130 22.63 18.39 -1.62
C PRO A 130 21.74 18.95 -2.72
N ARG A 131 21.36 18.10 -3.67
CA ARG A 131 20.33 18.45 -4.64
C ARG A 131 19.02 17.94 -4.08
N ASP A 132 18.10 18.87 -3.80
CA ASP A 132 16.72 18.52 -3.56
C ASP A 132 16.19 17.73 -4.76
N GLY A 133 15.66 16.55 -4.53
CA GLY A 133 14.94 15.81 -5.55
C GLY A 133 13.64 16.53 -5.93
N TYR A 134 13.07 16.22 -7.08
CA TYR A 134 11.76 16.77 -7.48
C TYR A 134 10.69 16.52 -6.43
N ALA A 135 10.70 15.36 -5.81
CA ALA A 135 9.78 15.01 -4.72
C ALA A 135 9.89 15.99 -3.52
N ASP A 136 11.13 16.36 -3.12
CA ASP A 136 11.35 17.30 -2.02
C ASP A 136 10.87 18.72 -2.37
N ILE A 137 11.11 19.15 -3.60
CA ILE A 137 10.63 20.43 -4.12
C ILE A 137 9.10 20.45 -4.13
N THR A 138 8.48 19.38 -4.62
CA THR A 138 7.02 19.21 -4.67
C THR A 138 6.42 19.28 -3.28
N ALA A 139 6.95 18.50 -2.34
CA ALA A 139 6.43 18.50 -0.96
C ALA A 139 6.49 19.88 -0.31
N ARG A 140 7.62 20.59 -0.42
CA ARG A 140 7.75 21.95 0.13
C ARG A 140 6.74 22.90 -0.48
N HIS A 141 6.61 22.89 -1.80
CA HIS A 141 5.64 23.75 -2.50
C HIS A 141 4.20 23.44 -2.07
N LEU A 142 3.84 22.16 -1.98
CA LEU A 142 2.50 21.77 -1.53
C LEU A 142 2.23 22.19 -0.08
N LEU A 143 3.18 21.97 0.84
CA LEU A 143 3.04 22.39 2.24
C LEU A 143 2.90 23.92 2.38
N GLU A 144 3.66 24.69 1.60
CA GLU A 144 3.52 26.15 1.58
C GLU A 144 2.12 26.59 1.07
N ARG A 145 1.58 25.87 0.09
CA ARG A 145 0.23 26.13 -0.43
C ARG A 145 -0.84 25.71 0.56
N MET A 146 -0.72 24.54 1.17
CA MET A 146 -1.64 24.03 2.19
C MET A 146 -1.75 24.99 3.39
N ALA A 147 -0.64 25.58 3.82
CA ALA A 147 -0.64 26.57 4.90
C ALA A 147 -1.46 27.83 4.61
N ARG A 148 -1.75 28.12 3.33
CA ARG A 148 -2.48 29.32 2.89
C ARG A 148 -3.88 29.00 2.35
N ASP A 149 -4.09 27.78 1.88
CA ASP A 149 -5.33 27.35 1.26
C ASP A 149 -5.74 25.94 1.74
N PRO A 150 -6.77 25.82 2.57
CA PRO A 150 -7.24 24.55 3.08
C PRO A 150 -7.85 23.64 2.01
N ARG A 151 -8.09 24.17 0.80
CA ARG A 151 -8.62 23.37 -0.32
C ARG A 151 -7.55 22.52 -1.01
N VAL A 152 -6.26 22.82 -0.83
CA VAL A 152 -5.17 22.04 -1.42
C VAL A 152 -5.06 20.71 -0.69
N VAL A 153 -5.16 19.62 -1.43
CA VAL A 153 -5.10 18.24 -0.89
C VAL A 153 -4.08 17.43 -1.70
N ALA A 154 -3.07 16.90 -1.02
CA ALA A 154 -2.15 15.93 -1.62
C ALA A 154 -2.68 14.52 -1.41
N ILE A 155 -2.71 13.73 -2.49
CA ILE A 155 -3.27 12.37 -2.49
C ILE A 155 -2.20 11.42 -2.99
N THR A 156 -2.12 10.25 -2.37
CA THR A 156 -1.28 9.14 -2.83
C THR A 156 -2.01 7.81 -2.72
N ALA A 157 -1.51 6.81 -3.44
CA ALA A 157 -2.02 5.44 -3.39
C ALA A 157 -0.95 4.50 -2.81
N GLY A 158 -0.62 4.67 -1.52
CA GLY A 158 0.39 3.89 -0.81
C GLY A 158 1.84 4.30 -1.12
N MET A 159 2.05 5.45 -1.80
CA MET A 159 3.35 5.90 -2.28
C MET A 159 3.68 7.35 -1.85
N PRO A 160 3.72 7.65 -0.55
CA PRO A 160 3.86 9.04 -0.08
C PRO A 160 5.14 9.73 -0.57
N TYR A 161 6.18 8.98 -0.84
CA TYR A 161 7.47 9.53 -1.30
C TYR A 161 7.50 10.00 -2.75
N VAL A 162 6.52 9.65 -3.58
CA VAL A 162 6.37 10.21 -4.94
C VAL A 162 6.22 11.72 -4.87
N LEU A 163 5.41 12.20 -3.91
CA LEU A 163 5.22 13.62 -3.63
C LEU A 163 6.19 14.16 -2.56
N GLY A 164 7.14 13.35 -2.08
CA GLY A 164 8.11 13.75 -1.06
C GLY A 164 7.56 13.88 0.35
N PHE A 165 6.41 13.25 0.66
CA PHE A 165 5.80 13.29 1.98
C PHE A 165 6.42 12.24 2.92
N THR A 166 7.46 12.66 3.63
CA THR A 166 8.01 11.91 4.76
C THR A 166 7.01 11.83 5.93
N PRO A 167 7.20 10.98 6.95
CA PRO A 167 6.33 10.96 8.12
C PRO A 167 6.11 12.34 8.77
N GLU A 168 7.17 13.15 8.86
CA GLU A 168 7.10 14.49 9.43
C GLU A 168 6.25 15.44 8.56
N ARG A 169 6.42 15.36 7.24
CA ARG A 169 5.65 16.16 6.27
C ARG A 169 4.18 15.74 6.23
N ARG A 170 3.89 14.43 6.37
CA ARG A 170 2.51 13.93 6.52
C ARG A 170 1.86 14.48 7.78
N ALA A 171 2.58 14.43 8.91
CA ALA A 171 2.11 15.02 10.16
C ALA A 171 1.88 16.54 10.05
N GLN A 172 2.74 17.27 9.34
CA GLN A 172 2.59 18.70 9.08
C GLN A 172 1.36 19.01 8.20
N ALA A 173 1.13 18.23 7.16
CA ALA A 173 -0.02 18.40 6.26
C ALA A 173 -1.35 18.04 6.93
N GLY A 174 -1.33 17.12 7.88
CA GLY A 174 -2.53 16.68 8.60
C GLY A 174 -3.63 16.18 7.64
N ALA A 175 -4.84 16.70 7.78
CA ALA A 175 -5.99 16.27 6.96
C ALA A 175 -5.88 16.65 5.47
N GLN A 176 -4.92 17.49 5.08
CA GLN A 176 -4.68 17.84 3.68
C GLN A 176 -3.76 16.83 2.95
N PHE A 177 -3.25 15.82 3.65
CA PHE A 177 -2.59 14.67 3.06
C PHE A 177 -3.48 13.44 3.22
N VAL A 178 -3.78 12.77 2.10
CA VAL A 178 -4.65 11.58 2.07
C VAL A 178 -3.91 10.44 1.38
N ASP A 179 -3.73 9.34 2.07
CA ASP A 179 -3.29 8.07 1.48
C ASP A 179 -4.50 7.13 1.40
N VAL A 180 -4.87 6.75 0.20
CA VAL A 180 -6.02 5.86 -0.05
C VAL A 180 -5.66 4.37 -0.01
N GLY A 181 -4.40 4.06 0.30
CA GLY A 181 -3.85 2.72 0.15
C GLY A 181 -3.50 2.41 -1.31
N ILE A 182 -3.14 1.17 -1.62
CA ILE A 182 -2.79 0.76 -3.00
C ILE A 182 -4.07 0.62 -3.83
N ALA A 183 -4.60 1.77 -4.29
CA ALA A 183 -5.88 1.90 -4.98
C ALA A 183 -5.86 3.12 -5.92
N GLU A 184 -5.07 3.04 -7.00
CA GLU A 184 -4.85 4.15 -7.93
C GLU A 184 -6.15 4.57 -8.62
N GLU A 185 -7.00 3.63 -8.99
CA GLU A 185 -8.30 3.87 -9.59
C GLU A 185 -9.17 4.73 -8.65
N HIS A 186 -9.25 4.33 -7.38
CA HIS A 186 -9.96 5.09 -6.36
C HIS A 186 -9.36 6.49 -6.14
N ALA A 187 -8.02 6.60 -6.16
CA ALA A 187 -7.34 7.89 -5.99
C ALA A 187 -7.72 8.90 -7.07
N VAL A 188 -7.87 8.45 -8.32
CA VAL A 188 -8.30 9.30 -9.44
C VAL A 188 -9.76 9.72 -9.27
N THR A 189 -10.67 8.79 -9.03
CA THR A 189 -12.09 9.06 -8.78
C THR A 189 -12.27 10.01 -7.57
N PHE A 190 -11.53 9.76 -6.50
CA PHE A 190 -11.54 10.61 -5.30
C PHE A 190 -11.03 12.03 -5.59
N SER A 191 -9.97 12.16 -6.41
CA SER A 191 -9.47 13.46 -6.86
C SER A 191 -10.51 14.22 -7.69
N ALA A 192 -11.20 13.53 -8.59
CA ALA A 192 -12.29 14.12 -9.39
C ALA A 192 -13.43 14.63 -8.50
N ALA A 193 -13.84 13.84 -7.51
CA ALA A 193 -14.89 14.23 -6.57
C ALA A 193 -14.48 15.42 -5.69
N LEU A 194 -13.25 15.46 -5.21
CA LEU A 194 -12.71 16.60 -4.46
C LEU A 194 -12.69 17.87 -5.32
N ALA A 195 -12.25 17.78 -6.57
CA ALA A 195 -12.24 18.89 -7.51
C ALA A 195 -13.66 19.42 -7.76
N ALA A 196 -14.62 18.52 -7.98
CA ALA A 196 -16.04 18.88 -8.11
C ALA A 196 -16.61 19.57 -6.85
N GLY A 197 -16.10 19.20 -5.67
CA GLY A 197 -16.41 19.84 -4.39
C GLY A 197 -15.69 21.16 -4.14
N GLY A 198 -14.87 21.65 -5.08
CA GLY A 198 -14.14 22.91 -5.00
C GLY A 198 -12.78 22.83 -4.31
N ALA A 199 -12.27 21.62 -4.05
CA ALA A 199 -10.90 21.42 -3.60
C ALA A 199 -9.89 21.54 -4.77
N THR A 200 -8.60 21.57 -4.42
CA THR A 200 -7.49 21.59 -5.37
C THR A 200 -6.65 20.31 -5.13
N PRO A 201 -7.07 19.17 -5.66
CA PRO A 201 -6.39 17.91 -5.46
C PRO A 201 -5.11 17.80 -6.30
N VAL A 202 -4.08 17.21 -5.71
CA VAL A 202 -2.83 16.86 -6.36
C VAL A 202 -2.55 15.39 -6.05
N PHE A 203 -2.70 14.52 -7.04
CA PHE A 203 -2.44 13.08 -6.90
C PHE A 203 -1.07 12.73 -7.47
N GLY A 204 -0.25 12.06 -6.67
CA GLY A 204 1.08 11.56 -7.08
C GLY A 204 1.12 10.05 -7.14
N ALA A 205 1.56 9.53 -8.29
CA ALA A 205 1.79 8.11 -8.51
C ALA A 205 2.92 7.91 -9.53
N TYR A 206 3.63 6.77 -9.47
CA TYR A 206 4.52 6.40 -10.57
C TYR A 206 3.70 6.02 -11.79
N GLY A 207 4.10 6.50 -12.98
CA GLY A 207 3.39 6.28 -14.24
C GLY A 207 3.12 4.81 -14.57
N ALA A 208 4.03 3.91 -14.16
CA ALA A 208 3.80 2.48 -14.30
C ALA A 208 2.57 1.96 -13.52
N PHE A 209 2.25 2.58 -12.40
CA PHE A 209 1.07 2.22 -11.59
C PHE A 209 -0.18 3.00 -12.02
N LEU A 210 0.01 4.20 -12.56
CA LEU A 210 -1.09 5.01 -13.09
C LEU A 210 -1.83 4.33 -14.26
N GLN A 211 -1.21 3.35 -14.93
CA GLN A 211 -1.86 2.55 -15.96
C GLN A 211 -3.14 1.86 -15.48
N ARG A 212 -3.25 1.51 -14.19
CA ARG A 212 -4.43 0.87 -13.60
C ARG A 212 -5.66 1.77 -13.60
N ALA A 213 -5.46 3.07 -13.62
CA ALA A 213 -6.50 4.09 -13.50
C ALA A 213 -6.82 4.76 -14.84
N TYR A 214 -6.56 4.10 -15.97
CA TYR A 214 -6.76 4.69 -17.29
C TYR A 214 -8.21 5.10 -17.53
N ASP A 215 -9.15 4.25 -17.19
CA ASP A 215 -10.58 4.52 -17.38
C ASP A 215 -11.06 5.67 -16.48
N GLU A 216 -10.61 5.72 -15.23
CA GLU A 216 -10.95 6.78 -14.29
C GLU A 216 -10.34 8.13 -14.72
N LEU A 217 -9.10 8.13 -15.23
CA LEU A 217 -8.49 9.33 -15.82
C LEU A 217 -9.35 9.88 -16.96
N TRP A 218 -9.84 8.98 -17.82
CA TRP A 218 -10.69 9.36 -18.95
C TRP A 218 -12.10 9.78 -18.50
N HIS A 219 -12.79 8.92 -17.74
CA HIS A 219 -14.18 9.12 -17.35
C HIS A 219 -14.32 10.22 -16.28
N ASP A 220 -13.53 10.12 -15.20
CA ASP A 220 -13.77 10.94 -14.02
C ASP A 220 -13.13 12.32 -14.12
N LEU A 221 -11.92 12.39 -14.70
CA LEU A 221 -11.24 13.68 -14.88
C LEU A 221 -11.55 14.34 -16.23
N CYS A 222 -11.27 13.64 -17.36
CA CYS A 222 -11.31 14.28 -18.67
C CYS A 222 -12.74 14.58 -19.13
N LEU A 223 -13.64 13.60 -19.12
CA LEU A 223 -15.02 13.80 -19.56
C LEU A 223 -15.79 14.78 -18.67
N ASN A 224 -15.52 14.76 -17.38
CA ASN A 224 -16.16 15.66 -16.42
C ASN A 224 -15.45 17.03 -16.29
N SER A 225 -14.34 17.22 -17.00
CA SER A 225 -13.52 18.44 -16.88
C SER A 225 -13.15 18.76 -15.43
N ALA A 226 -12.87 17.75 -14.61
CA ALA A 226 -12.54 17.91 -13.20
C ALA A 226 -11.09 18.41 -13.06
N PRO A 227 -10.85 19.61 -12.45
CA PRO A 227 -9.52 20.22 -12.38
C PRO A 227 -8.65 19.58 -11.29
N ALA A 228 -8.11 18.41 -11.55
CA ALA A 228 -7.12 17.77 -10.69
C ALA A 228 -5.72 17.80 -11.32
N THR A 229 -4.68 17.88 -10.50
CA THR A 229 -3.28 17.76 -10.93
C THR A 229 -2.79 16.35 -10.68
N ILE A 230 -2.26 15.70 -11.71
CA ILE A 230 -1.62 14.38 -11.59
C ILE A 230 -0.12 14.58 -11.77
N ILE A 231 0.68 14.02 -10.86
CA ILE A 231 2.15 14.06 -10.87
C ILE A 231 2.67 12.63 -10.96
N ASP A 232 3.50 12.40 -11.98
CA ASP A 232 4.25 11.17 -12.20
C ASP A 232 5.72 11.34 -11.79
#